data_6b5dff6ce6292996b7b0f8dc49e221c7
#
_entry.id   6b5dff6ce6292996b7b0f8dc49e221c7
#
_cell.length_a   1.000
_cell.length_b   1.000
_cell.length_c   1.000
_cell.angle_alpha   90.00
_cell.angle_beta   90.00
_cell.angle_gamma   90.00
#
_symmetry.space_group_name_H-M   'P 1'
#
loop_
_entity.id
_entity.type
_entity.pdbx_description
1 polymer ?
#
loop_
_entity_poly.entity_id
_entity_poly.type
_entity_poly.pdbx_seq_one_letter_code
_entity_poly.pdbx_strand_id
1 'polypeptide(L)'
;PHPWTVALTYIKDCLEKETQLHFTTVLFNLYRNEKDSNGWHADNEKELGKDPFIASISLGETRKFQLKHNRLPNIKQDLNLEHGSLFLMKSGSQTHYKHQLPKSTQPKNNRINLTFRNIL
;
A
#
# COMPACT_ATOMS: atom_id res chain seq x y z
N PRO A 1 -12.87 -15.70 -1.47
CA PRO A 1 -12.64 -14.66 -2.46
C PRO A 1 -13.94 -14.18 -3.06
N HIS A 2 -14.03 -12.88 -3.25
CA HIS A 2 -15.18 -12.24 -3.85
C HIS A 2 -14.86 -11.88 -5.30
N PRO A 3 -15.85 -11.91 -6.20
CA PRO A 3 -15.62 -11.47 -7.57
C PRO A 3 -15.27 -9.98 -7.60
N TRP A 4 -14.49 -9.59 -8.60
CA TRP A 4 -14.14 -8.20 -8.82
C TRP A 4 -15.38 -7.39 -9.20
N THR A 5 -15.54 -6.23 -8.57
CA THR A 5 -16.58 -5.28 -8.99
C THR A 5 -16.16 -4.58 -10.27
N VAL A 6 -17.11 -3.93 -10.95
CA VAL A 6 -16.83 -3.16 -12.17
C VAL A 6 -15.82 -2.05 -11.86
N ALA A 7 -16.01 -1.34 -10.74
CA ALA A 7 -15.12 -0.24 -10.35
C ALA A 7 -13.70 -0.73 -10.09
N LEU A 8 -13.55 -1.83 -9.35
CA LEU A 8 -12.23 -2.40 -9.03
C LEU A 8 -11.54 -2.94 -10.27
N THR A 9 -12.29 -3.58 -11.16
CA THR A 9 -11.73 -4.08 -12.42
C THR A 9 -11.21 -2.93 -13.27
N TYR A 10 -11.94 -1.82 -13.32
CA TYR A 10 -11.50 -0.62 -14.03
C TYR A 10 -10.18 -0.09 -13.48
N ILE A 11 -10.08 0.04 -12.15
CA ILE A 11 -8.86 0.52 -11.49
C ILE A 11 -7.71 -0.44 -11.76
N LYS A 12 -7.95 -1.74 -11.63
CA LYS A 12 -6.93 -2.77 -11.88
C LYS A 12 -6.41 -2.67 -13.32
N ASP A 13 -7.31 -2.56 -14.29
CA ASP A 13 -6.92 -2.49 -15.69
C ASP A 13 -6.10 -1.24 -15.99
N CYS A 14 -6.48 -0.09 -15.42
CA CYS A 14 -5.70 1.14 -15.53
C CYS A 14 -4.30 0.98 -14.93
N LEU A 15 -4.21 0.36 -13.76
CA LEU A 15 -2.92 0.11 -13.10
C LEU A 15 -2.03 -0.82 -13.92
N GLU A 16 -2.59 -1.89 -14.46
CA GLU A 16 -1.82 -2.83 -15.27
C GLU A 16 -1.28 -2.17 -16.54
N LYS A 17 -2.10 -1.30 -17.14
CA LYS A 17 -1.68 -0.54 -18.31
C LYS A 17 -0.53 0.43 -18.00
N GLU A 18 -0.65 1.16 -16.90
CA GLU A 18 0.36 2.16 -16.51
C GLU A 18 1.66 1.53 -16.02
N THR A 19 1.56 0.43 -15.26
CA THR A 19 2.72 -0.19 -14.63
C THR A 19 3.32 -1.32 -15.43
N GLN A 20 2.60 -1.87 -16.40
CA GLN A 20 2.96 -3.09 -17.14
C GLN A 20 3.11 -4.31 -16.21
N LEU A 21 2.46 -4.27 -15.05
CA LEU A 21 2.42 -5.35 -14.07
C LEU A 21 1.04 -5.99 -14.08
N HIS A 22 0.95 -7.21 -13.56
CA HIS A 22 -0.29 -7.95 -13.48
C HIS A 22 -0.71 -8.12 -12.02
N PHE A 23 -1.98 -7.85 -11.71
CA PHE A 23 -2.51 -7.96 -10.35
C PHE A 23 -3.68 -8.92 -10.29
N THR A 24 -3.69 -9.80 -9.29
CA THR A 24 -4.73 -10.82 -9.14
C THR A 24 -5.61 -10.60 -7.91
N THR A 25 -5.20 -9.72 -6.99
CA THR A 25 -5.94 -9.49 -5.75
C THR A 25 -5.83 -8.04 -5.30
N VAL A 26 -6.81 -7.61 -4.51
CA VAL A 26 -6.79 -6.31 -3.86
C VAL A 26 -7.21 -6.47 -2.41
N LEU A 27 -6.46 -5.83 -1.52
CA LEU A 27 -6.76 -5.76 -0.09
C LEU A 27 -7.25 -4.35 0.24
N PHE A 28 -8.36 -4.27 0.96
CA PHE A 28 -8.93 -3.00 1.44
C PHE A 28 -8.54 -2.79 2.89
N ASN A 29 -8.04 -1.60 3.21
CA ASN A 29 -7.85 -1.17 4.59
C ASN A 29 -8.58 0.14 4.79
N LEU A 30 -9.46 0.18 5.79
CA LEU A 30 -10.17 1.39 6.17
C LEU A 30 -9.52 1.99 7.42
N TYR A 31 -9.13 3.24 7.32
CA TYR A 31 -8.65 4.05 8.43
C TYR A 31 -9.74 5.08 8.73
N ARG A 32 -10.46 4.89 9.83
CA ARG A 32 -11.66 5.68 10.15
C ARG A 32 -11.32 7.08 10.63
N ASN A 33 -10.18 7.18 11.34
CA ASN A 33 -9.73 8.44 11.91
C ASN A 33 -8.24 8.36 12.24
N GLU A 34 -7.73 9.36 12.95
CA GLU A 34 -6.31 9.48 13.30
C GLU A 34 -5.79 8.36 14.20
N LYS A 35 -6.67 7.63 14.88
CA LYS A 35 -6.29 6.56 15.82
C LYS A 35 -6.05 5.23 15.12
N ASP A 36 -6.59 5.04 13.93
CA ASP A 36 -6.35 3.83 13.17
C ASP A 36 -4.96 3.89 12.54
N SER A 37 -4.25 2.76 12.58
CA SER A 37 -2.86 2.68 12.15
C SER A 37 -2.52 1.26 11.71
N ASN A 38 -1.36 1.14 11.08
CA ASN A 38 -0.78 -0.16 10.74
C ASN A 38 0.72 -0.07 11.06
N GLY A 39 1.18 -0.92 11.97
CA GLY A 39 2.56 -0.85 12.47
C GLY A 39 3.60 -1.34 11.47
N TRP A 40 4.86 -1.27 11.87
CA TRP A 40 5.98 -1.65 11.00
C TRP A 40 5.86 -3.10 10.53
N HIS A 41 5.88 -3.28 9.21
CA HIS A 41 5.78 -4.60 8.58
C HIS A 41 6.30 -4.55 7.14
N ALA A 42 6.42 -5.73 6.56
CA ALA A 42 6.63 -5.91 5.12
C ALA A 42 5.60 -6.92 4.63
N ASP A 43 5.22 -6.81 3.35
CA ASP A 43 4.32 -7.78 2.72
C ASP A 43 5.19 -8.91 2.19
N ASN A 44 5.37 -9.94 3.02
CA ASN A 44 6.25 -11.06 2.73
C ASN A 44 5.56 -12.42 2.85
N GLU A 45 4.24 -12.44 2.73
CA GLU A 45 3.48 -13.68 2.74
C GLU A 45 3.95 -14.59 1.58
N LYS A 46 4.00 -15.88 1.86
CA LYS A 46 4.48 -16.88 0.91
C LYS A 46 3.73 -16.83 -0.42
N GLU A 47 2.44 -16.54 -0.37
CA GLU A 47 1.56 -16.51 -1.55
C GLU A 47 1.94 -15.40 -2.54
N LEU A 48 2.66 -14.38 -2.08
CA LEU A 48 3.11 -13.28 -2.93
C LEU A 48 4.40 -13.59 -3.66
N GLY A 49 5.07 -14.70 -3.30
CA GLY A 49 6.36 -15.05 -3.86
C GLY A 49 7.49 -14.20 -3.25
N LYS A 50 8.65 -14.25 -3.87
CA LYS A 50 9.80 -13.46 -3.46
C LYS A 50 9.72 -12.08 -4.07
N ASP A 51 9.98 -11.06 -3.26
CA ASP A 51 10.14 -9.68 -3.72
C ASP A 51 8.95 -9.19 -4.56
N PRO A 52 7.73 -9.21 -4.02
CA PRO A 52 6.54 -8.84 -4.79
C PRO A 52 6.49 -7.35 -5.12
N PHE A 53 5.82 -7.04 -6.24
CA PHE A 53 5.43 -5.68 -6.59
C PHE A 53 4.05 -5.41 -6.00
N ILE A 54 3.89 -4.24 -5.38
CA ILE A 54 2.63 -3.87 -4.72
C ILE A 54 2.26 -2.46 -5.14
N ALA A 55 1.01 -2.31 -5.61
CA ALA A 55 0.47 -1.01 -5.99
C ALA A 55 -0.54 -0.57 -4.94
N SER A 56 -0.30 0.58 -4.32
CA SER A 56 -1.13 1.13 -3.25
C SER A 56 -1.81 2.39 -3.74
N ILE A 57 -3.15 2.39 -3.71
CA ILE A 57 -3.95 3.57 -4.04
C ILE A 57 -4.60 4.09 -2.77
N SER A 58 -4.50 5.40 -2.54
CA SER A 58 -5.08 6.08 -1.39
C SER A 58 -6.31 6.87 -1.82
N LEU A 59 -7.40 6.73 -1.09
CA LEU A 59 -8.64 7.47 -1.30
C LEU A 59 -9.07 8.10 0.02
N GLY A 60 -9.42 9.37 -0.02
CA GLY A 60 -9.87 10.10 1.15
C GLY A 60 -8.76 10.91 1.80
N GLU A 61 -8.69 10.86 3.14
CA GLU A 61 -7.78 11.69 3.92
C GLU A 61 -6.32 11.37 3.65
N THR A 62 -5.50 12.41 3.59
CA THR A 62 -4.04 12.26 3.50
C THR A 62 -3.49 11.71 4.80
N ARG A 63 -2.66 10.66 4.69
CA ARG A 63 -1.99 10.07 5.86
C ARG A 63 -0.49 9.95 5.59
N LYS A 64 0.26 10.10 6.68
CA LYS A 64 1.71 9.87 6.65
C LYS A 64 2.00 8.38 6.52
N PHE A 65 2.90 8.05 5.63
CA PHE A 65 3.41 6.69 5.42
C PHE A 65 4.92 6.72 5.61
N GLN A 66 5.44 5.76 6.34
CA GLN A 66 6.87 5.76 6.70
C GLN A 66 7.54 4.50 6.22
N LEU A 67 8.73 4.66 5.66
CA LEU A 67 9.60 3.57 5.22
C LEU A 67 10.89 3.61 6.02
N LYS A 68 11.43 2.44 6.37
CA LYS A 68 12.76 2.34 6.95
C LYS A 68 13.49 1.11 6.43
N HIS A 69 14.79 1.24 6.23
CA HIS A 69 15.64 0.12 5.84
C HIS A 69 15.87 -0.81 7.03
N ASN A 70 15.90 -2.13 6.78
CA ASN A 70 16.03 -3.13 7.83
C ASN A 70 17.39 -3.10 8.54
N ARG A 71 18.43 -2.66 7.84
CA ARG A 71 19.82 -2.70 8.36
C ARG A 71 20.46 -1.34 8.49
N LEU A 72 20.06 -0.38 7.67
CA LEU A 72 20.71 0.93 7.61
C LEU A 72 19.80 1.96 8.30
N PRO A 73 20.05 2.26 9.59
CA PRO A 73 19.12 3.07 10.38
C PRO A 73 18.96 4.51 9.89
N ASN A 74 19.91 5.00 9.08
CA ASN A 74 19.82 6.34 8.52
C ASN A 74 18.92 6.44 7.29
N ILE A 75 18.51 5.29 6.73
CA ILE A 75 17.66 5.27 5.54
C ILE A 75 16.21 5.15 5.98
N LYS A 76 15.55 6.30 6.10
CA LYS A 76 14.16 6.44 6.46
C LYS A 76 13.52 7.46 5.54
N GLN A 77 12.24 7.30 5.28
CA GLN A 77 11.51 8.27 4.48
C GLN A 77 10.06 8.37 4.94
N ASP A 78 9.58 9.60 5.05
CA ASP A 78 8.17 9.90 5.30
C ASP A 78 7.54 10.39 4.01
N LEU A 79 6.37 9.87 3.70
CA LEU A 79 5.59 10.27 2.54
C LEU A 79 4.19 10.64 3.00
N ASN A 80 3.59 11.64 2.38
CA ASN A 80 2.18 11.97 2.58
C ASN A 80 1.40 11.39 1.41
N LEU A 81 0.60 10.36 1.69
CA LEU A 81 -0.21 9.68 0.67
C LEU A 81 -1.55 10.39 0.54
N GLU A 82 -1.67 11.18 -0.51
CA GLU A 82 -2.83 12.03 -0.77
C GLU A 82 -3.93 11.26 -1.50
N HIS A 83 -5.13 11.84 -1.47
CA HIS A 83 -6.28 11.29 -2.20
C HIS A 83 -5.95 11.10 -3.68
N GLY A 84 -6.22 9.91 -4.20
CA GLY A 84 -5.99 9.57 -5.60
C GLY A 84 -4.54 9.24 -5.94
N SER A 85 -3.63 9.22 -4.95
CA SER A 85 -2.23 8.92 -5.22
C SER A 85 -1.99 7.42 -5.40
N LEU A 86 -1.05 7.10 -6.27
CA LEU A 86 -0.53 5.75 -6.46
C LEU A 86 0.88 5.68 -5.91
N PHE A 87 1.11 4.74 -5.00
CA PHE A 87 2.44 4.43 -4.50
C PHE A 87 2.79 3.01 -4.92
N LEU A 88 3.82 2.88 -5.76
CA LEU A 88 4.24 1.58 -6.28
C LEU A 88 5.48 1.11 -5.55
N MET A 89 5.36 0.00 -4.81
CA MET A 89 6.47 -0.65 -4.14
C MET A 89 7.06 -1.69 -5.07
N LYS A 90 8.24 -1.39 -5.59
CA LYS A 90 8.93 -2.22 -6.58
C LYS A 90 9.90 -3.20 -5.92
N SER A 91 10.72 -3.83 -6.73
CA SER A 91 11.72 -4.81 -6.31
C SER A 91 12.59 -4.28 -5.17
N GLY A 92 12.81 -5.10 -4.17
CA GLY A 92 13.62 -4.77 -3.00
C GLY A 92 12.83 -4.17 -1.86
N SER A 93 11.65 -3.61 -2.11
CA SER A 93 10.89 -2.88 -1.10
C SER A 93 10.45 -3.76 0.07
N GLN A 94 9.99 -4.98 -0.20
CA GLN A 94 9.51 -5.89 0.84
C GLN A 94 10.63 -6.71 1.47
N THR A 95 11.75 -6.84 0.78
CA THR A 95 12.92 -7.60 1.25
C THR A 95 13.80 -6.77 2.17
N HIS A 96 14.00 -5.50 1.84
CA HIS A 96 14.99 -4.65 2.51
C HIS A 96 14.38 -3.56 3.38
N TYR A 97 13.08 -3.33 3.29
CA TYR A 97 12.39 -2.25 3.99
C TYR A 97 11.20 -2.76 4.78
N LYS A 98 10.88 -2.03 5.83
CA LYS A 98 9.58 -2.10 6.50
C LYS A 98 8.88 -0.78 6.35
N HIS A 99 7.55 -0.82 6.42
CA HIS A 99 6.73 0.37 6.32
C HIS A 99 5.64 0.35 7.38
N GLN A 100 5.12 1.54 7.68
CA GLN A 100 3.99 1.69 8.59
C GLN A 100 3.16 2.91 8.21
N LEU A 101 1.90 2.87 8.65
CA LEU A 101 1.03 4.03 8.67
C LEU A 101 0.76 4.36 10.12
N PRO A 102 1.49 5.35 10.70
CA PRO A 102 1.39 5.65 12.12
C PRO A 102 0.09 6.37 12.47
N LYS A 103 -0.28 6.33 13.74
CA LYS A 103 -1.33 7.18 14.25
C LYS A 103 -0.95 8.63 14.05
N SER A 104 -1.97 9.48 13.87
CA SER A 104 -1.75 10.92 13.74
C SER A 104 -2.12 11.64 15.03
N THR A 105 -1.40 12.71 15.36
CA THR A 105 -1.75 13.61 16.45
C THR A 105 -2.77 14.67 16.01
N GLN A 106 -2.99 14.80 14.71
CA GLN A 106 -3.98 15.72 14.15
C GLN A 106 -5.25 14.96 13.79
N PRO A 107 -6.45 15.55 13.94
CA PRO A 107 -7.68 14.89 13.52
C PRO A 107 -7.66 14.51 12.05
N LYS A 108 -8.17 13.33 11.74
CA LYS A 108 -8.22 12.79 10.38
C LYS A 108 -9.60 12.21 10.09
N ASN A 109 -10.05 12.39 8.85
CA ASN A 109 -11.25 11.77 8.32
C ASN A 109 -10.93 10.37 7.78
N ASN A 110 -11.92 9.75 7.15
CA ASN A 110 -11.78 8.40 6.62
C ASN A 110 -10.75 8.34 5.48
N ARG A 111 -9.99 7.27 5.46
CA ARG A 111 -9.11 6.93 4.34
C ARG A 111 -9.29 5.46 3.99
N ILE A 112 -9.38 5.18 2.70
CA ILE A 112 -9.36 3.81 2.19
C ILE A 112 -8.05 3.61 1.45
N ASN A 113 -7.39 2.50 1.72
CA ASN A 113 -6.22 2.07 0.98
C ASN A 113 -6.55 0.80 0.19
N LEU A 114 -6.27 0.83 -1.10
CA LEU A 114 -6.41 -0.33 -1.99
C LEU A 114 -5.02 -0.82 -2.32
N THR A 115 -4.70 -2.02 -1.87
CA THR A 115 -3.38 -2.62 -2.11
C THR A 115 -3.53 -3.75 -3.12
N PHE A 116 -3.03 -3.53 -4.33
CA PHE A 116 -3.09 -4.49 -5.42
C PHE A 116 -1.84 -5.34 -5.43
N ARG A 117 -2.02 -6.65 -5.52
CA ARG A 117 -0.93 -7.64 -5.47
C ARG A 117 -1.17 -8.75 -6.46
N ASN A 118 -0.12 -9.49 -6.76
CA ASN A 118 -0.19 -10.70 -7.58
C ASN A 118 0.08 -11.92 -6.69
N ILE A 119 -0.94 -12.74 -6.47
CA ILE A 119 -0.81 -14.00 -5.74
C ILE A 119 -0.43 -15.08 -6.75
N LEU A 120 0.65 -15.78 -6.45
CA LEU A 120 1.19 -16.85 -7.28
C LEU A 120 0.42 -18.14 -7.11
#